data_3edb2686d75d37b3abd4fc3a249a2c68
#
_entry.id   3edb2686d75d37b3abd4fc3a249a2c68
#
_cell.length_a   1.000
_cell.length_b   1.000
_cell.length_c   1.000
_cell.angle_alpha   90.00
_cell.angle_beta   90.00
_cell.angle_gamma   90.00
#
_symmetry.space_group_name_H-M   'P 1'
#
loop_
_entity.id
_entity.type
_entity.pdbx_description
1 polymer ?
#
loop_
_entity_poly.entity_id
_entity_poly.type
_entity_poly.pdbx_seq_one_letter_code
_entity_poly.pdbx_strand_id
1 'polypeptide(L)'
;MCSITGYKGESLTEEQIKEHFDKTISRGPDMQRIEKVGDVTLGFERLAIMGLTEEGMQPFSCKNNKIVCNGEIYGFRKIKKDLEKEYEFKSDSDCEILLPLYEKYGVEMFRKIDAEFACIIYDAETKNLIAARDPIGIRPLFYGYPKEGEIIFASEAKNLVGIVDKIYPFPPGHYYKDGGFVSYRDMTEVKAVSTDDLETACHKIKEKLTMED
;
A
#
# COMPACT_ATOMS: atom_id res chain seq x y z
N MET A 1 -10.27 -3.16 8.93
CA MET A 1 -9.11 -2.77 8.06
C MET A 1 -8.99 -3.79 6.94
N CYS A 2 -8.76 -3.36 5.73
CA CYS A 2 -8.60 -4.25 4.57
C CYS A 2 -7.40 -5.18 4.69
N SER A 3 -7.30 -6.16 3.82
CA SER A 3 -6.12 -7.01 3.63
C SER A 3 -5.69 -7.00 2.17
N ILE A 4 -4.39 -7.04 1.94
CA ILE A 4 -3.80 -7.09 0.61
C ILE A 4 -2.80 -8.25 0.50
N THR A 5 -2.67 -8.77 -0.69
CA THR A 5 -1.60 -9.69 -1.07
C THR A 5 -1.10 -9.39 -2.48
N GLY A 6 0.16 -9.65 -2.74
CA GLY A 6 0.76 -9.56 -4.06
C GLY A 6 1.86 -10.59 -4.21
N TYR A 7 1.78 -11.39 -5.25
CA TYR A 7 2.76 -12.42 -5.55
C TYR A 7 3.31 -12.23 -6.96
N LYS A 8 4.61 -12.36 -7.10
CA LYS A 8 5.29 -12.48 -8.40
C LYS A 8 6.05 -13.78 -8.44
N GLY A 9 5.64 -14.67 -9.33
CA GLY A 9 6.23 -15.99 -9.52
C GLY A 9 5.28 -16.98 -10.17
N GLU A 10 5.76 -18.21 -10.31
CA GLU A 10 5.01 -19.30 -10.94
C GLU A 10 4.92 -20.56 -10.06
N SER A 11 5.63 -20.59 -8.91
CA SER A 11 5.67 -21.79 -8.05
C SER A 11 4.42 -21.98 -7.20
N LEU A 12 3.65 -20.93 -6.95
CA LEU A 12 2.38 -21.01 -6.22
C LEU A 12 1.20 -21.00 -7.19
N THR A 13 0.26 -21.91 -6.98
CA THR A 13 -1.01 -21.90 -7.72
C THR A 13 -1.96 -20.82 -7.20
N GLU A 14 -2.94 -20.45 -8.01
CA GLU A 14 -3.97 -19.48 -7.59
C GLU A 14 -4.78 -19.99 -6.39
N GLU A 15 -5.00 -21.32 -6.30
CA GLU A 15 -5.67 -21.95 -5.16
C GLU A 15 -4.85 -21.81 -3.88
N GLN A 16 -3.54 -22.05 -3.94
CA GLN A 16 -2.66 -21.85 -2.79
C GLN A 16 -2.62 -20.41 -2.33
N ILE A 17 -2.51 -19.45 -3.27
CA ILE A 17 -2.54 -18.03 -2.96
C ILE A 17 -3.88 -17.68 -2.28
N LYS A 18 -5.00 -18.13 -2.84
CA LYS A 18 -6.32 -17.89 -2.27
C LYS A 18 -6.47 -18.50 -0.87
N GLU A 19 -6.12 -19.77 -0.68
CA GLU A 19 -6.20 -20.44 0.63
C GLU A 19 -5.44 -19.67 1.71
N HIS A 20 -4.25 -19.19 1.35
CA HIS A 20 -3.42 -18.44 2.29
C HIS A 20 -3.94 -17.02 2.52
N PHE A 21 -4.48 -16.38 1.50
CA PHE A 21 -5.08 -15.06 1.60
C PHE A 21 -6.37 -15.08 2.43
N ASP A 22 -7.22 -16.09 2.29
CA ASP A 22 -8.45 -16.29 3.07
C ASP A 22 -8.22 -16.32 4.59
N LYS A 23 -7.00 -16.58 5.07
CA LYS A 23 -6.65 -16.49 6.50
C LYS A 23 -6.86 -15.09 7.09
N THR A 24 -6.95 -14.07 6.24
CA THR A 24 -7.22 -12.67 6.63
C THR A 24 -8.60 -12.16 6.24
N ILE A 25 -9.52 -13.00 5.81
CA ILE A 25 -10.87 -12.59 5.39
C ILE A 25 -11.61 -11.76 6.45
N SER A 26 -11.35 -12.01 7.74
CA SER A 26 -11.91 -11.24 8.85
C SER A 26 -11.49 -9.76 8.87
N ARG A 27 -10.43 -9.38 8.16
CA ARG A 27 -10.00 -7.99 8.01
C ARG A 27 -10.86 -7.23 7.00
N GLY A 28 -11.28 -7.93 5.94
CA GLY A 28 -12.08 -7.35 4.87
C GLY A 28 -13.21 -8.29 4.45
N PRO A 29 -14.25 -8.46 5.30
CA PRO A 29 -15.27 -9.49 5.10
C PRO A 29 -16.31 -9.13 4.05
N ASP A 30 -16.35 -7.89 3.57
CA ASP A 30 -17.43 -7.43 2.72
C ASP A 30 -17.28 -7.89 1.26
N MET A 31 -16.05 -7.90 0.73
CA MET A 31 -15.75 -8.31 -0.64
C MET A 31 -14.31 -8.84 -0.73
N GLN A 32 -14.09 -9.82 -1.61
CA GLN A 32 -12.76 -10.31 -1.96
C GLN A 32 -12.59 -10.32 -3.47
N ARG A 33 -11.39 -9.96 -3.93
CA ARG A 33 -11.00 -10.09 -5.34
C ARG A 33 -9.54 -10.52 -5.44
N ILE A 34 -9.28 -11.46 -6.33
CA ILE A 34 -7.93 -11.88 -6.72
C ILE A 34 -7.85 -11.74 -8.24
N GLU A 35 -6.83 -11.08 -8.72
CA GLU A 35 -6.58 -10.89 -10.14
C GLU A 35 -5.17 -11.32 -10.50
N LYS A 36 -5.03 -12.08 -11.59
CA LYS A 36 -3.76 -12.50 -12.17
C LYS A 36 -3.46 -11.73 -13.44
N VAL A 37 -2.24 -11.20 -13.54
CA VAL A 37 -1.73 -10.51 -14.72
C VAL A 37 -0.32 -11.02 -15.02
N GLY A 38 -0.20 -11.89 -16.03
CA GLY A 38 1.07 -12.56 -16.31
C GLY A 38 1.51 -13.47 -15.16
N ASP A 39 2.70 -13.25 -14.64
CA ASP A 39 3.28 -13.93 -13.48
C ASP A 39 2.99 -13.24 -12.13
N VAL A 40 2.15 -12.20 -12.16
CA VAL A 40 1.77 -11.44 -10.98
C VAL A 40 0.32 -11.72 -10.58
N THR A 41 0.10 -11.95 -9.29
CA THR A 41 -1.23 -12.06 -8.67
C THR A 41 -1.40 -10.97 -7.62
N LEU A 42 -2.50 -10.23 -7.67
CA LEU A 42 -2.91 -9.23 -6.69
C LEU A 42 -4.20 -9.66 -6.02
N GLY A 43 -4.28 -9.53 -4.69
CA GLY A 43 -5.48 -9.82 -3.92
C GLY A 43 -5.86 -8.68 -2.99
N PHE A 44 -7.17 -8.46 -2.86
CA PHE A 44 -7.76 -7.45 -1.99
C PHE A 44 -8.97 -8.02 -1.25
N GLU A 45 -8.96 -7.89 0.08
CA GLU A 45 -10.09 -8.15 0.97
C GLU A 45 -10.56 -6.83 1.55
N ARG A 46 -11.80 -6.49 1.29
CA ARG A 46 -12.38 -5.18 1.55
C ARG A 46 -13.17 -5.14 2.85
N LEU A 47 -12.85 -4.17 3.69
CA LEU A 47 -13.75 -3.60 4.68
C LEU A 47 -14.24 -2.25 4.12
N ALA A 48 -15.50 -2.16 3.75
CA ALA A 48 -16.07 -1.01 3.06
C ALA A 48 -16.35 0.13 4.06
N ILE A 49 -15.39 1.04 4.22
CA ILE A 49 -15.51 2.25 5.06
C ILE A 49 -15.73 3.49 4.19
N MET A 50 -14.99 3.60 3.08
CA MET A 50 -15.12 4.66 2.08
C MET A 50 -15.40 4.05 0.70
N GLY A 51 -15.99 4.87 -0.21
CA GLY A 51 -16.33 4.43 -1.55
C GLY A 51 -17.22 3.19 -1.54
N LEU A 52 -18.36 3.24 -0.84
CA LEU A 52 -19.21 2.08 -0.48
C LEU A 52 -19.78 1.31 -1.68
N THR A 53 -19.66 1.85 -2.88
CA THR A 53 -20.12 1.20 -4.13
C THR A 53 -19.10 0.15 -4.62
N GLU A 54 -19.49 -0.62 -5.63
CA GLU A 54 -18.61 -1.64 -6.23
C GLU A 54 -17.37 -1.04 -6.88
N GLU A 55 -17.44 0.19 -7.37
CA GLU A 55 -16.31 0.92 -7.96
C GLU A 55 -15.16 1.19 -6.96
N GLY A 56 -15.47 1.18 -5.65
CA GLY A 56 -14.45 1.24 -4.61
C GLY A 56 -13.70 -0.08 -4.37
N MET A 57 -14.02 -1.14 -5.11
CA MET A 57 -13.34 -2.43 -5.01
C MET A 57 -12.02 -2.44 -5.77
N GLN A 58 -10.98 -2.92 -5.11
CA GLN A 58 -9.64 -3.03 -5.67
C GLN A 58 -9.39 -4.46 -6.25
N PRO A 59 -8.39 -4.63 -7.14
CA PRO A 59 -7.39 -3.66 -7.59
C PRO A 59 -7.97 -2.51 -8.41
N PHE A 60 -7.52 -1.28 -8.14
CA PHE A 60 -7.75 -0.17 -9.06
C PHE A 60 -6.85 -0.32 -10.29
N SER A 61 -7.31 0.23 -11.41
CA SER A 61 -6.58 0.15 -12.68
C SER A 61 -6.49 1.53 -13.34
N CYS A 62 -5.28 1.88 -13.79
CA CYS A 62 -5.03 3.05 -14.63
C CYS A 62 -4.15 2.64 -15.79
N LYS A 63 -4.60 2.87 -17.01
CA LYS A 63 -4.00 2.26 -18.19
C LYS A 63 -3.92 0.73 -18.00
N ASN A 64 -2.70 0.18 -17.93
CA ASN A 64 -2.47 -1.24 -17.68
C ASN A 64 -1.88 -1.52 -16.28
N ASN A 65 -1.59 -0.48 -15.51
CA ASN A 65 -1.10 -0.60 -14.14
C ASN A 65 -2.24 -0.94 -13.19
N LYS A 66 -1.93 -1.66 -12.11
CA LYS A 66 -2.89 -2.04 -11.07
C LYS A 66 -2.33 -1.79 -9.69
N ILE A 67 -3.21 -1.47 -8.73
CA ILE A 67 -2.81 -1.27 -7.33
C ILE A 67 -3.82 -1.90 -6.37
N VAL A 68 -3.29 -2.49 -5.31
CA VAL A 68 -4.03 -2.79 -4.08
C VAL A 68 -3.40 -2.02 -2.91
N CYS A 69 -4.24 -1.43 -2.08
CA CYS A 69 -3.82 -0.61 -0.95
C CYS A 69 -4.72 -0.85 0.26
N ASN A 70 -4.10 -1.10 1.40
CA ASN A 70 -4.73 -1.00 2.70
C ASN A 70 -4.19 0.25 3.37
N GLY A 71 -4.94 1.34 3.37
CA GLY A 71 -4.46 2.63 3.87
C GLY A 71 -5.55 3.66 4.01
N GLU A 72 -5.11 4.84 4.43
CA GLU A 72 -5.88 6.07 4.47
C GLU A 72 -4.98 7.22 4.03
N ILE A 73 -5.42 7.97 3.03
CA ILE A 73 -4.64 9.05 2.41
C ILE A 73 -5.24 10.38 2.86
N TYR A 74 -4.53 11.08 3.71
CA TYR A 74 -4.98 12.36 4.26
C TYR A 74 -4.95 13.46 3.19
N GLY A 75 -5.92 14.36 3.25
CA GLY A 75 -6.04 15.46 2.28
C GLY A 75 -6.28 15.02 0.83
N PHE A 76 -6.71 13.78 0.58
CA PHE A 76 -6.86 13.21 -0.77
C PHE A 76 -7.79 14.00 -1.69
N ARG A 77 -8.82 14.67 -1.13
CA ARG A 77 -9.79 15.45 -1.94
C ARG A 77 -9.15 16.57 -2.73
N LYS A 78 -8.15 17.24 -2.13
CA LYS A 78 -7.38 18.29 -2.81
C LYS A 78 -6.53 17.70 -3.94
N ILE A 79 -5.86 16.58 -3.66
CA ILE A 79 -5.04 15.86 -4.66
C ILE A 79 -5.92 15.34 -5.78
N LYS A 80 -7.07 14.74 -5.46
CA LYS A 80 -8.06 14.24 -6.43
C LYS A 80 -8.50 15.34 -7.38
N LYS A 81 -8.89 16.51 -6.85
CA LYS A 81 -9.31 17.67 -7.64
C LYS A 81 -8.24 18.14 -8.64
N ASP A 82 -6.96 18.07 -8.27
CA ASP A 82 -5.87 18.44 -9.17
C ASP A 82 -5.65 17.40 -10.26
N LEU A 83 -5.87 16.11 -9.94
CA LEU A 83 -5.72 14.98 -10.85
C LEU A 83 -6.93 14.80 -11.80
N GLU A 84 -8.13 15.29 -11.45
CA GLU A 84 -9.35 15.22 -12.29
C GLU A 84 -9.18 15.87 -13.67
N LYS A 85 -8.16 16.70 -13.85
CA LYS A 85 -7.82 17.30 -15.14
C LYS A 85 -7.24 16.29 -16.15
N GLU A 86 -6.66 15.22 -15.64
CA GLU A 86 -5.89 14.25 -16.42
C GLU A 86 -6.41 12.81 -16.22
N TYR A 87 -7.22 12.59 -15.17
CA TYR A 87 -7.71 11.25 -14.79
C TYR A 87 -9.19 11.29 -14.38
N GLU A 88 -9.96 10.33 -14.86
CA GLU A 88 -11.37 10.13 -14.51
C GLU A 88 -11.47 9.14 -13.34
N PHE A 89 -11.87 9.64 -12.17
CA PHE A 89 -12.09 8.83 -10.99
C PHE A 89 -13.44 8.11 -11.05
N LYS A 90 -13.46 6.85 -10.64
CA LYS A 90 -14.66 6.00 -10.68
C LYS A 90 -15.30 5.83 -9.31
N SER A 91 -14.54 6.04 -8.23
CA SER A 91 -15.00 5.84 -6.86
C SER A 91 -14.69 7.04 -5.98
N ASP A 92 -15.26 7.03 -4.78
CA ASP A 92 -14.94 7.98 -3.70
C ASP A 92 -13.87 7.45 -2.75
N SER A 93 -13.16 6.38 -3.14
CA SER A 93 -12.04 5.86 -2.36
C SER A 93 -10.84 6.82 -2.44
N ASP A 94 -10.27 7.12 -1.28
CA ASP A 94 -9.03 7.87 -1.16
C ASP A 94 -7.85 7.17 -1.82
N CYS A 95 -7.79 5.84 -1.74
CA CYS A 95 -6.72 5.03 -2.33
C CYS A 95 -6.70 5.06 -3.87
N GLU A 96 -7.79 5.47 -4.53
CA GLU A 96 -7.83 5.54 -6.00
C GLU A 96 -6.85 6.57 -6.57
N ILE A 97 -6.48 7.62 -5.80
CA ILE A 97 -5.52 8.63 -6.25
C ILE A 97 -4.09 8.10 -6.39
N LEU A 98 -3.76 6.99 -5.73
CA LEU A 98 -2.39 6.48 -5.72
C LEU A 98 -1.90 6.08 -7.11
N LEU A 99 -2.77 5.48 -7.91
CA LEU A 99 -2.37 5.02 -9.23
C LEU A 99 -2.11 6.17 -10.23
N PRO A 100 -2.95 7.22 -10.31
CA PRO A 100 -2.63 8.45 -11.04
C PRO A 100 -1.37 9.17 -10.54
N LEU A 101 -1.13 9.15 -9.22
CA LEU A 101 0.10 9.70 -8.66
C LEU A 101 1.34 8.89 -9.09
N TYR A 102 1.21 7.55 -9.12
CA TYR A 102 2.28 6.68 -9.61
C TYR A 102 2.57 6.93 -11.09
N GLU A 103 1.56 7.07 -11.93
CA GLU A 103 1.71 7.44 -13.35
C GLU A 103 2.46 8.76 -13.55
N LYS A 104 2.23 9.72 -12.67
CA LYS A 104 2.79 11.08 -12.78
C LYS A 104 4.19 11.19 -12.17
N TYR A 105 4.47 10.51 -11.07
CA TYR A 105 5.68 10.70 -10.27
C TYR A 105 6.51 9.42 -10.05
N GLY A 106 6.03 8.27 -10.54
CA GLY A 106 6.67 7.00 -10.22
C GLY A 106 6.73 6.77 -8.72
N VAL A 107 7.80 6.14 -8.25
CA VAL A 107 8.02 5.86 -6.82
C VAL A 107 8.23 7.12 -5.95
N GLU A 108 8.53 8.28 -6.57
CA GLU A 108 8.64 9.55 -5.84
C GLU A 108 7.29 10.03 -5.27
N MET A 109 6.18 9.44 -5.69
CA MET A 109 4.87 9.70 -5.08
C MET A 109 4.86 9.42 -3.58
N PHE A 110 5.60 8.39 -3.11
CA PHE A 110 5.64 8.02 -1.68
C PHE A 110 6.21 9.11 -0.77
N ARG A 111 6.99 10.05 -1.33
CA ARG A 111 7.48 11.23 -0.60
C ARG A 111 6.48 12.37 -0.55
N LYS A 112 5.43 12.33 -1.39
CA LYS A 112 4.50 13.44 -1.63
C LYS A 112 3.15 13.28 -0.94
N ILE A 113 2.85 12.07 -0.47
CA ILE A 113 1.59 11.78 0.22
C ILE A 113 1.78 11.83 1.73
N ASP A 114 0.75 12.31 2.42
CA ASP A 114 0.55 12.14 3.85
C ASP A 114 -0.47 11.02 4.05
N ALA A 115 -0.01 9.90 4.59
CA ALA A 115 -0.82 8.69 4.58
C ALA A 115 -0.30 7.64 5.57
N GLU A 116 -1.21 6.81 6.06
CA GLU A 116 -0.89 5.52 6.64
C GLU A 116 -1.28 4.42 5.64
N PHE A 117 -0.31 3.68 5.15
CA PHE A 117 -0.58 2.74 4.06
C PHE A 117 0.38 1.56 3.97
N ALA A 118 -0.14 0.48 3.41
CA ALA A 118 0.62 -0.56 2.73
C ALA A 118 0.01 -0.74 1.34
N CYS A 119 0.80 -0.69 0.29
CA CYS A 119 0.31 -0.87 -1.07
C CYS A 119 1.21 -1.77 -1.90
N ILE A 120 0.62 -2.36 -2.93
CA ILE A 120 1.32 -3.19 -3.91
C ILE A 120 0.84 -2.77 -5.30
N ILE A 121 1.78 -2.40 -6.17
CA ILE A 121 1.52 -1.94 -7.53
C ILE A 121 2.08 -2.96 -8.51
N TYR A 122 1.28 -3.36 -9.48
CA TYR A 122 1.76 -3.98 -10.71
C TYR A 122 2.05 -2.89 -11.74
N ASP A 123 3.30 -2.78 -12.12
CA ASP A 123 3.79 -1.91 -13.19
C ASP A 123 3.79 -2.68 -14.50
N ALA A 124 2.93 -2.28 -15.44
CA ALA A 124 2.76 -2.98 -16.70
C ALA A 124 3.90 -2.74 -17.70
N GLU A 125 4.65 -1.64 -17.57
CA GLU A 125 5.79 -1.34 -18.42
C GLU A 125 6.95 -2.27 -18.09
N THR A 126 7.28 -2.41 -16.81
CA THR A 126 8.37 -3.27 -16.33
C THR A 126 7.94 -4.70 -16.05
N LYS A 127 6.62 -4.98 -16.02
CA LYS A 127 6.02 -6.25 -15.61
C LYS A 127 6.47 -6.69 -14.21
N ASN A 128 6.68 -5.73 -13.32
CA ASN A 128 7.19 -5.97 -11.97
C ASN A 128 6.18 -5.57 -10.90
N LEU A 129 6.40 -6.11 -9.69
CA LEU A 129 5.75 -5.65 -8.48
C LEU A 129 6.59 -4.57 -7.80
N ILE A 130 5.89 -3.52 -7.36
CA ILE A 130 6.39 -2.52 -6.44
C ILE A 130 5.53 -2.60 -5.20
N ALA A 131 6.14 -2.68 -4.03
CA ALA A 131 5.42 -2.63 -2.77
C ALA A 131 5.96 -1.48 -1.93
N ALA A 132 5.12 -0.85 -1.11
CA ALA A 132 5.55 0.22 -0.22
C ALA A 132 4.76 0.21 1.08
N ARG A 133 5.40 0.72 2.13
CA ARG A 133 4.80 0.84 3.46
C ARG A 133 5.06 2.24 4.02
N ASP A 134 4.07 2.78 4.73
CA ASP A 134 4.15 4.11 5.33
C ASP A 134 5.38 4.29 6.23
N PRO A 135 5.81 5.57 6.48
CA PRO A 135 7.06 5.84 7.16
C PRO A 135 7.12 5.37 8.62
N ILE A 136 5.97 5.18 9.27
CA ILE A 136 5.87 4.73 10.67
C ILE A 136 5.61 3.22 10.72
N GLY A 137 5.02 2.65 9.65
CA GLY A 137 4.61 1.26 9.58
C GLY A 137 3.28 1.00 10.31
N ILE A 138 2.37 1.98 10.27
CA ILE A 138 1.02 1.87 10.88
C ILE A 138 0.26 0.72 10.22
N ARG A 139 0.27 0.66 8.89
CA ARG A 139 -0.35 -0.45 8.19
C ARG A 139 0.62 -1.62 8.10
N PRO A 140 0.19 -2.84 8.49
CA PRO A 140 1.07 -4.01 8.46
C PRO A 140 1.33 -4.46 7.02
N LEU A 141 2.57 -4.86 6.77
CA LEU A 141 2.98 -5.55 5.55
C LEU A 141 4.13 -6.48 5.89
N PHE A 142 4.06 -7.71 5.36
CA PHE A 142 5.09 -8.75 5.49
C PHE A 142 5.45 -9.27 4.11
N TYR A 143 6.60 -9.90 4.01
CA TYR A 143 7.04 -10.53 2.76
C TYR A 143 7.85 -11.80 3.00
N GLY A 144 8.00 -12.58 1.96
CA GLY A 144 8.84 -13.76 1.91
C GLY A 144 9.11 -14.17 0.48
N TYR A 145 9.97 -15.19 0.33
CA TYR A 145 10.40 -15.71 -0.95
C TYR A 145 9.96 -17.19 -1.04
N PRO A 146 8.88 -17.51 -1.81
CA PRO A 146 8.44 -18.87 -2.02
C PRO A 146 9.52 -19.72 -2.70
N LYS A 147 10.24 -19.12 -3.64
CA LYS A 147 11.34 -19.70 -4.38
C LYS A 147 12.34 -18.61 -4.76
N GLU A 148 13.54 -19.00 -5.19
CA GLU A 148 14.54 -18.08 -5.72
C GLU A 148 13.97 -17.29 -6.92
N GLY A 149 14.09 -15.97 -6.87
CA GLY A 149 13.56 -15.05 -7.89
C GLY A 149 12.08 -14.71 -7.76
N GLU A 150 11.35 -15.33 -6.82
CA GLU A 150 9.95 -15.04 -6.54
C GLU A 150 9.79 -14.23 -5.26
N ILE A 151 8.70 -13.48 -5.13
CA ILE A 151 8.39 -12.73 -3.92
C ILE A 151 6.88 -12.68 -3.69
N ILE A 152 6.49 -12.77 -2.42
CA ILE A 152 5.11 -12.59 -2.00
C ILE A 152 5.04 -11.57 -0.86
N PHE A 153 4.03 -10.70 -0.93
CA PHE A 153 3.68 -9.72 0.10
C PHE A 153 2.30 -10.04 0.65
N ALA A 154 2.09 -9.79 1.93
CA ALA A 154 0.78 -9.94 2.57
C ALA A 154 0.62 -9.01 3.77
N SER A 155 -0.61 -8.65 4.08
CA SER A 155 -0.94 -7.81 5.23
C SER A 155 -0.58 -8.44 6.56
N GLU A 156 -0.64 -9.77 6.69
CA GLU A 156 -0.30 -10.47 7.93
C GLU A 156 0.64 -11.65 7.70
N ALA A 157 1.52 -11.89 8.67
CA ALA A 157 2.49 -13.00 8.60
C ALA A 157 1.81 -14.38 8.43
N LYS A 158 0.62 -14.58 9.01
CA LYS A 158 -0.12 -15.86 8.90
C LYS A 158 -0.48 -16.26 7.47
N ASN A 159 -0.60 -15.27 6.55
CA ASN A 159 -0.83 -15.55 5.13
C ASN A 159 0.39 -16.21 4.46
N LEU A 160 1.57 -16.05 5.04
CA LEU A 160 2.83 -16.52 4.48
C LEU A 160 3.32 -17.86 5.11
N VAL A 161 2.72 -18.25 6.26
CA VAL A 161 3.10 -19.50 6.96
C VAL A 161 2.79 -20.71 6.11
N GLY A 162 3.83 -21.50 5.79
CA GLY A 162 3.73 -22.73 5.01
C GLY A 162 3.98 -22.56 3.50
N ILE A 163 4.12 -21.32 3.01
CA ILE A 163 4.46 -21.05 1.60
C ILE A 163 5.81 -20.36 1.43
N VAL A 164 6.42 -19.92 2.52
CA VAL A 164 7.79 -19.40 2.53
C VAL A 164 8.55 -19.94 3.74
N ASP A 165 9.86 -20.10 3.62
CA ASP A 165 10.71 -20.60 4.72
C ASP A 165 10.93 -19.53 5.80
N LYS A 166 11.01 -18.27 5.40
CA LYS A 166 11.23 -17.14 6.29
C LYS A 166 10.27 -16.00 5.97
N ILE A 167 9.69 -15.44 7.01
CA ILE A 167 8.78 -14.31 6.94
C ILE A 167 9.48 -13.10 7.52
N TYR A 168 9.44 -12.00 6.78
CA TYR A 168 10.07 -10.75 7.16
C TYR A 168 9.01 -9.65 7.28
N PRO A 169 9.08 -8.78 8.31
CA PRO A 169 8.30 -7.54 8.30
C PRO A 169 8.83 -6.61 7.20
N PHE A 170 7.94 -6.00 6.45
CA PHE A 170 8.32 -4.98 5.46
C PHE A 170 8.81 -3.73 6.20
N PRO A 171 10.01 -3.20 5.89
CA PRO A 171 10.56 -2.06 6.61
C PRO A 171 9.72 -0.79 6.41
N PRO A 172 9.36 -0.05 7.48
CA PRO A 172 8.67 1.23 7.38
C PRO A 172 9.47 2.25 6.56
N GLY A 173 8.76 3.15 5.84
CA GLY A 173 9.40 4.19 5.03
C GLY A 173 10.22 3.68 3.85
N HIS A 174 9.95 2.46 3.42
CA HIS A 174 10.62 1.86 2.26
C HIS A 174 9.62 1.49 1.17
N TYR A 175 10.15 1.42 -0.05
CA TYR A 175 9.52 0.68 -1.13
C TYR A 175 10.43 -0.44 -1.62
N TYR A 176 9.83 -1.50 -2.13
CA TYR A 176 10.49 -2.58 -2.86
C TYR A 176 10.30 -2.36 -4.34
N LYS A 177 11.38 -2.47 -5.11
CA LYS A 177 11.38 -2.42 -6.57
C LYS A 177 12.61 -3.15 -7.11
N ASP A 178 12.47 -3.88 -8.21
CA ASP A 178 13.57 -4.53 -8.93
C ASP A 178 14.49 -5.40 -8.04
N GLY A 179 13.88 -6.15 -7.11
CA GLY A 179 14.61 -7.05 -6.21
C GLY A 179 15.21 -6.40 -4.96
N GLY A 180 15.05 -5.08 -4.78
CA GLY A 180 15.66 -4.34 -3.68
C GLY A 180 14.71 -3.47 -2.87
N PHE A 181 15.09 -3.17 -1.63
CA PHE A 181 14.41 -2.22 -0.77
C PHE A 181 15.13 -0.88 -0.80
N VAL A 182 14.36 0.20 -0.97
CA VAL A 182 14.87 1.57 -1.02
C VAL A 182 14.12 2.39 0.03
N SER A 183 14.87 3.06 0.93
CA SER A 183 14.30 4.01 1.88
C SER A 183 13.87 5.29 1.16
N TYR A 184 12.62 5.65 1.30
CA TYR A 184 12.11 6.94 0.83
C TYR A 184 11.92 7.95 1.97
N ARG A 185 11.75 7.47 3.21
CA ARG A 185 11.61 8.33 4.39
C ARG A 185 12.03 7.58 5.65
N ASP A 186 12.98 8.16 6.39
CA ASP A 186 13.39 7.66 7.70
C ASP A 186 12.89 8.62 8.78
N MET A 187 11.96 8.14 9.63
CA MET A 187 11.38 8.92 10.72
C MET A 187 12.30 8.99 11.94
N THR A 188 13.38 8.23 11.96
CA THR A 188 14.37 8.26 13.03
C THR A 188 15.50 9.26 12.77
N GLU A 189 15.57 9.79 11.54
CA GLU A 189 16.57 10.80 11.18
C GLU A 189 16.25 12.15 11.84
N VAL A 190 17.05 12.53 12.81
CA VAL A 190 16.95 13.84 13.47
C VAL A 190 17.62 14.90 12.60
N LYS A 191 16.82 15.70 11.88
CA LYS A 191 17.32 16.79 11.02
C LYS A 191 17.61 18.08 11.78
N ALA A 192 16.91 18.32 12.88
CA ALA A 192 17.09 19.48 13.74
C ALA A 192 16.58 19.18 15.16
N VAL A 193 17.21 19.80 16.14
CA VAL A 193 16.74 19.79 17.53
C VAL A 193 16.09 21.13 17.81
N SER A 194 14.87 21.13 18.36
CA SER A 194 14.20 22.35 18.77
C SER A 194 14.92 22.97 19.98
N THR A 195 15.07 24.28 19.96
CA THR A 195 15.58 25.09 21.07
C THR A 195 14.44 25.85 21.76
N ASP A 196 13.20 25.52 21.46
CA ASP A 196 12.03 26.11 22.09
C ASP A 196 12.01 25.86 23.61
N ASP A 197 11.49 26.80 24.36
CA ASP A 197 11.14 26.56 25.74
C ASP A 197 9.93 25.61 25.86
N LEU A 198 9.66 25.12 27.08
CA LEU A 198 8.60 24.14 27.30
C LEU A 198 7.21 24.66 26.89
N GLU A 199 6.90 25.92 27.18
CA GLU A 199 5.58 26.51 26.89
C GLU A 199 5.37 26.62 25.36
N THR A 200 6.36 27.11 24.65
CA THR A 200 6.35 27.19 23.18
C THR A 200 6.26 25.82 22.55
N ALA A 201 7.01 24.85 23.04
CA ALA A 201 6.96 23.48 22.53
C ALA A 201 5.57 22.83 22.72
N CYS A 202 4.98 22.99 23.90
CA CYS A 202 3.63 22.51 24.19
C CYS A 202 2.58 23.16 23.28
N HIS A 203 2.68 24.48 23.05
CA HIS A 203 1.78 25.20 22.17
C HIS A 203 1.84 24.69 20.73
N LYS A 204 3.06 24.55 20.19
CA LYS A 204 3.29 24.03 18.83
C LYS A 204 2.82 22.59 18.66
N ILE A 205 2.99 21.74 19.67
CA ILE A 205 2.48 20.36 19.65
C ILE A 205 0.95 20.36 19.64
N LYS A 206 0.33 21.16 20.52
CA LYS A 206 -1.13 21.29 20.56
C LYS A 206 -1.69 21.76 19.23
N GLU A 207 -1.13 22.82 18.62
CA GLU A 207 -1.54 23.30 17.31
C GLU A 207 -1.52 22.18 16.27
N LYS A 208 -0.41 21.44 16.18
CA LYS A 208 -0.29 20.31 15.21
C LYS A 208 -1.30 19.19 15.45
N LEU A 209 -1.62 18.89 16.70
CA LEU A 209 -2.58 17.84 17.04
C LEU A 209 -4.04 18.28 16.87
N THR A 210 -4.30 19.59 16.79
CA THR A 210 -5.65 20.14 16.64
C THR A 210 -5.92 20.73 15.25
N MET A 211 -4.96 20.68 14.34
CA MET A 211 -5.19 20.97 12.92
C MET A 211 -6.06 19.86 12.35
N GLU A 212 -7.35 20.14 12.23
CA GLU A 212 -8.26 19.31 11.43
C GLU A 212 -7.96 19.56 9.94
N ASP A 213 -7.90 18.47 9.15
CA ASP A 213 -7.77 18.51 7.70
C ASP A 213 -9.01 19.08 6.99
#